data_123101ba715a3725d3e0d08623fc0ffc
#
_entry.id   123101ba715a3725d3e0d08623fc0ffc
#
_cell.length_a   1.000
_cell.length_b   1.000
_cell.length_c   1.000
_cell.angle_alpha   90.00
_cell.angle_beta   90.00
_cell.angle_gamma   90.00
#
_symmetry.space_group_name_H-M   'P 1'
#
loop_
_entity.id
_entity.type
_entity.pdbx_description
1 polymer ?
#
loop_
_entity_poly.entity_id
_entity_poly.type
_entity_poly.pdbx_seq_one_letter_code
_entity_poly.pdbx_strand_id
1 'polypeptide(L)'
;MSRNPFKIAVLFLLLDSLALGSSLVAQTRKNNPGLASESSVSPEKAISLAEQGRCKEAVPALKRALNAQAPAELRKKAGVSGLRCSLALDNRDSALDFARALGHQFPQDPEILFILVHAYSDLSSRTAQDLGRNAPRSVPAHKLNAEALEMQGKWDEAQREYENMLEEHPDVPGLHFLLGRLLLSRPEPGPEVAARAKQEFQKELQLDPQNAGAEFVLGEMARQESQWDEAIAHFSRATKLDPTFADAFMSLGFSLVAAKRYEEAIPPLQVAVRMQQDNPSAHYNLAVALSRTGKKDEAEKEFAIQRRLTQNSAPDESKKE
;
A
#
# COMPACT_ATOMS: atom_id res chain seq x y z
N MET A 1 -9.19 27.31 -11.34
CA MET A 1 -9.54 26.13 -10.52
C MET A 1 -8.25 25.40 -10.24
N SER A 2 -7.66 25.66 -9.09
CA SER A 2 -6.36 25.09 -8.67
C SER A 2 -6.58 23.63 -8.24
N ARG A 3 -6.01 22.67 -8.97
CA ARG A 3 -5.96 21.26 -8.55
C ARG A 3 -4.89 21.14 -7.47
N ASN A 4 -5.30 20.77 -6.28
CA ASN A 4 -4.42 20.53 -5.13
C ASN A 4 -3.45 19.37 -5.44
N PRO A 5 -2.12 19.60 -5.58
CA PRO A 5 -1.16 18.57 -5.97
C PRO A 5 -0.91 17.50 -4.87
N PHE A 6 -1.37 17.75 -3.63
CA PHE A 6 -1.18 16.83 -2.51
C PHE A 6 -1.96 15.50 -2.63
N LYS A 7 -2.97 15.41 -3.50
CA LYS A 7 -3.80 14.19 -3.59
C LYS A 7 -3.14 12.99 -4.25
N ILE A 8 -1.98 13.12 -4.88
CA ILE A 8 -1.40 12.04 -5.69
C ILE A 8 -0.18 11.38 -5.04
N ALA A 9 0.56 12.06 -4.17
CA ALA A 9 1.83 11.54 -3.64
C ALA A 9 1.72 10.67 -2.36
N VAL A 10 0.58 10.64 -1.67
CA VAL A 10 0.48 10.03 -0.32
C VAL A 10 -0.07 8.59 -0.33
N LEU A 11 -0.50 8.06 -1.48
CA LEU A 11 -1.21 6.77 -1.53
C LEU A 11 -0.30 5.51 -1.62
N PHE A 12 1.02 5.62 -1.67
CA PHE A 12 1.91 4.48 -1.99
C PHE A 12 2.95 4.09 -0.91
N LEU A 13 2.83 4.52 0.33
CA LEU A 13 3.77 4.13 1.41
C LEU A 13 3.12 3.25 2.48
N LEU A 14 2.60 2.08 2.10
CA LEU A 14 2.22 1.02 3.04
C LEU A 14 2.61 -0.36 2.47
N LEU A 15 3.90 -0.64 2.37
CA LEU A 15 4.43 -2.00 2.25
C LEU A 15 5.75 -2.10 3.02
N ASP A 16 5.64 -2.15 4.35
CA ASP A 16 6.75 -2.63 5.17
C ASP A 16 6.78 -4.16 5.15
N SER A 17 7.87 -4.67 4.61
CA SER A 17 8.19 -6.08 4.47
C SER A 17 8.54 -6.70 5.83
N LEU A 18 7.63 -7.47 6.41
CA LEU A 18 7.91 -8.39 7.51
C LEU A 18 8.50 -9.70 6.96
N ALA A 19 9.83 -9.80 6.99
CA ALA A 19 10.55 -11.05 6.79
C ALA A 19 10.50 -11.88 8.08
N LEU A 20 9.62 -12.87 8.15
CA LEU A 20 9.60 -13.88 9.21
C LEU A 20 10.30 -15.15 8.73
N GLY A 21 11.42 -15.45 9.39
CA GLY A 21 12.22 -16.64 9.15
C GLY A 21 11.47 -17.94 9.47
N SER A 22 11.50 -18.85 8.50
CA SER A 22 10.91 -20.19 8.61
C SER A 22 11.87 -21.14 9.31
N SER A 23 11.52 -21.60 10.52
CA SER A 23 12.14 -22.77 11.14
C SER A 23 11.34 -24.02 10.82
N LEU A 24 11.90 -24.91 10.01
CA LEU A 24 11.37 -26.24 9.73
C LEU A 24 11.59 -27.13 10.97
N VAL A 25 10.51 -27.58 11.59
CA VAL A 25 10.55 -28.73 12.53
C VAL A 25 9.89 -29.91 11.82
N ALA A 26 10.72 -30.91 11.50
CA ALA A 26 10.26 -32.18 10.98
C ALA A 26 9.64 -33.03 12.11
N GLN A 27 8.35 -33.29 12.06
CA GLN A 27 7.71 -34.29 12.93
C GLN A 27 7.51 -35.61 12.18
N THR A 28 8.15 -36.65 12.71
CA THR A 28 8.02 -38.04 12.28
C THR A 28 6.60 -38.56 12.53
N ARG A 29 5.92 -39.01 11.48
CA ARG A 29 4.63 -39.71 11.54
C ARG A 29 4.84 -41.11 12.10
N LYS A 30 4.24 -41.41 13.26
CA LYS A 30 3.96 -42.79 13.70
C LYS A 30 2.69 -43.28 12.99
N ASN A 31 2.83 -44.37 12.22
CA ASN A 31 1.71 -45.09 11.65
C ASN A 31 0.91 -45.76 12.76
N ASN A 32 -0.36 -45.45 12.86
CA ASN A 32 -1.32 -46.14 13.69
C ASN A 32 -2.39 -46.79 12.76
N PRO A 33 -2.47 -48.13 12.68
CA PRO A 33 -3.51 -48.79 11.87
C PRO A 33 -4.77 -49.01 12.73
N GLY A 34 -5.82 -48.28 12.42
CA GLY A 34 -7.12 -48.51 13.04
C GLY A 34 -7.99 -47.27 13.12
N LEU A 35 -8.43 -46.76 11.99
CA LEU A 35 -9.58 -45.84 11.95
C LEU A 35 -10.61 -46.42 10.98
N ALA A 36 -11.76 -46.74 11.55
CA ALA A 36 -12.95 -47.20 10.88
C ALA A 36 -13.28 -46.31 9.65
N SER A 37 -13.80 -46.88 8.58
CA SER A 37 -14.29 -46.22 7.39
C SER A 37 -15.34 -45.18 7.77
N GLU A 38 -14.92 -43.94 8.03
CA GLU A 38 -15.82 -42.80 7.95
C GLU A 38 -16.35 -42.78 6.52
N SER A 39 -17.63 -43.01 6.33
CA SER A 39 -18.34 -42.89 5.07
C SER A 39 -18.04 -41.52 4.51
N SER A 40 -17.18 -41.46 3.49
CA SER A 40 -16.72 -40.19 2.89
C SER A 40 -17.93 -39.47 2.29
N VAL A 41 -18.38 -38.42 2.94
CA VAL A 41 -19.45 -37.55 2.44
C VAL A 41 -19.04 -37.07 1.05
N SER A 42 -19.88 -37.31 0.02
CA SER A 42 -19.60 -36.88 -1.35
C SER A 42 -19.54 -35.33 -1.43
N PRO A 43 -18.81 -34.78 -2.42
CA PRO A 43 -18.73 -33.33 -2.63
C PRO A 43 -20.10 -32.66 -2.73
N GLU A 44 -21.03 -33.26 -3.46
CA GLU A 44 -22.40 -32.74 -3.67
C GLU A 44 -23.18 -32.72 -2.34
N LYS A 45 -23.06 -33.77 -1.56
CA LYS A 45 -23.70 -33.84 -0.25
C LYS A 45 -23.09 -32.83 0.73
N ALA A 46 -21.79 -32.61 0.65
CA ALA A 46 -21.12 -31.60 1.48
C ALA A 46 -21.59 -30.17 1.12
N ILE A 47 -21.76 -29.87 -0.16
CA ILE A 47 -22.31 -28.60 -0.64
C ILE A 47 -23.76 -28.44 -0.13
N SER A 48 -24.61 -29.49 -0.28
CA SER A 48 -25.99 -29.48 0.22
C SER A 48 -26.06 -29.26 1.73
N LEU A 49 -25.16 -29.86 2.51
CA LEU A 49 -25.05 -29.58 3.96
C LEU A 49 -24.75 -28.12 4.26
N ALA A 50 -23.84 -27.50 3.49
CA ALA A 50 -23.52 -26.10 3.63
C ALA A 50 -24.73 -25.20 3.29
N GLU A 51 -25.46 -25.51 2.23
CA GLU A 51 -26.69 -24.80 1.83
C GLU A 51 -27.79 -24.89 2.90
N GLN A 52 -27.82 -26.00 3.65
CA GLN A 52 -28.74 -26.20 4.80
C GLN A 52 -28.22 -25.50 6.08
N GLY A 53 -27.13 -24.81 6.06
CA GLY A 53 -26.51 -24.17 7.23
C GLY A 53 -25.78 -25.13 8.18
N ARG A 54 -25.63 -26.40 7.82
CA ARG A 54 -24.93 -27.45 8.61
C ARG A 54 -23.42 -27.35 8.42
N CYS A 55 -22.87 -26.15 8.64
CA CYS A 55 -21.49 -25.81 8.31
C CYS A 55 -20.45 -26.65 9.06
N LYS A 56 -20.68 -26.98 10.34
CA LYS A 56 -19.75 -27.81 11.12
C LYS A 56 -19.50 -29.17 10.50
N GLU A 57 -20.55 -29.77 9.92
CA GLU A 57 -20.49 -31.07 9.27
C GLU A 57 -19.93 -30.97 7.83
N ALA A 58 -20.24 -29.86 7.14
CA ALA A 58 -19.85 -29.65 5.76
C ALA A 58 -18.35 -29.36 5.57
N VAL A 59 -17.76 -28.50 6.41
CA VAL A 59 -16.39 -27.94 6.23
C VAL A 59 -15.32 -29.02 6.00
N PRO A 60 -15.23 -30.12 6.79
CA PRO A 60 -14.20 -31.15 6.56
C PRO A 60 -14.34 -31.85 5.20
N ALA A 61 -15.55 -32.09 4.74
CA ALA A 61 -15.81 -32.72 3.45
C ALA A 61 -15.58 -31.75 2.29
N LEU A 62 -15.96 -30.49 2.43
CA LEU A 62 -15.69 -29.42 1.45
C LEU A 62 -14.20 -29.19 1.25
N LYS A 63 -13.40 -29.25 2.32
CA LYS A 63 -11.94 -29.14 2.22
C LYS A 63 -11.32 -30.29 1.41
N ARG A 64 -11.83 -31.51 1.61
CA ARG A 64 -11.42 -32.66 0.78
C ARG A 64 -11.86 -32.49 -0.68
N ALA A 65 -13.10 -32.04 -0.92
CA ALA A 65 -13.65 -31.85 -2.26
C ALA A 65 -12.91 -30.80 -3.07
N LEU A 66 -12.48 -29.69 -2.46
CA LEU A 66 -11.70 -28.64 -3.10
C LEU A 66 -10.33 -29.15 -3.61
N ASN A 67 -9.73 -30.10 -2.90
CA ASN A 67 -8.41 -30.68 -3.20
C ASN A 67 -8.49 -32.02 -3.96
N ALA A 68 -9.69 -32.50 -4.30
CA ALA A 68 -9.88 -33.76 -5.00
C ALA A 68 -9.64 -33.63 -6.52
N GLN A 69 -9.41 -34.76 -7.19
CA GLN A 69 -9.48 -34.86 -8.65
C GLN A 69 -10.96 -34.87 -9.10
N ALA A 70 -11.59 -33.69 -9.05
CA ALA A 70 -12.98 -33.48 -9.41
C ALA A 70 -13.08 -32.39 -10.50
N PRO A 71 -14.22 -32.30 -11.22
CA PRO A 71 -14.46 -31.21 -12.17
C PRO A 71 -14.24 -29.83 -11.54
N ALA A 72 -13.66 -28.88 -12.30
CA ALA A 72 -13.31 -27.55 -11.81
C ALA A 72 -14.52 -26.85 -11.15
N GLU A 73 -15.69 -26.92 -11.78
CA GLU A 73 -16.93 -26.33 -11.27
C GLU A 73 -17.35 -26.90 -9.89
N LEU A 74 -17.17 -28.22 -9.69
CA LEU A 74 -17.49 -28.84 -8.41
C LEU A 74 -16.49 -28.41 -7.32
N ARG A 75 -15.19 -28.32 -7.66
CA ARG A 75 -14.16 -27.80 -6.76
C ARG A 75 -14.41 -26.34 -6.40
N LYS A 76 -14.79 -25.52 -7.40
CA LYS A 76 -15.14 -24.10 -7.19
C LYS A 76 -16.31 -23.98 -6.20
N LYS A 77 -17.42 -24.69 -6.45
CA LYS A 77 -18.59 -24.68 -5.56
C LYS A 77 -18.25 -25.16 -4.15
N ALA A 78 -17.47 -26.23 -4.03
CA ALA A 78 -17.03 -26.74 -2.72
C ALA A 78 -16.15 -25.73 -1.99
N GLY A 79 -15.23 -25.08 -2.67
CA GLY A 79 -14.37 -24.04 -2.10
C GLY A 79 -15.14 -22.82 -1.62
N VAL A 80 -16.07 -22.31 -2.42
CA VAL A 80 -16.92 -21.16 -2.07
C VAL A 80 -17.83 -21.49 -0.88
N SER A 81 -18.47 -22.67 -0.91
CA SER A 81 -19.32 -23.14 0.21
C SER A 81 -18.50 -23.31 1.50
N GLY A 82 -17.28 -23.86 1.38
CA GLY A 82 -16.37 -24.02 2.51
C GLY A 82 -15.91 -22.70 3.11
N LEU A 83 -15.57 -21.73 2.26
CA LEU A 83 -15.21 -20.38 2.68
C LEU A 83 -16.37 -19.71 3.44
N ARG A 84 -17.56 -19.69 2.86
CA ARG A 84 -18.77 -19.13 3.49
C ARG A 84 -19.07 -19.77 4.84
N CYS A 85 -19.05 -21.10 4.90
CA CYS A 85 -19.26 -21.85 6.13
C CYS A 85 -18.19 -21.53 7.20
N SER A 86 -16.93 -21.43 6.81
CA SER A 86 -15.84 -21.12 7.74
C SER A 86 -15.97 -19.72 8.32
N LEU A 87 -16.35 -18.75 7.51
CA LEU A 87 -16.66 -17.38 7.97
C LEU A 87 -17.87 -17.35 8.91
N ALA A 88 -18.94 -18.09 8.58
CA ALA A 88 -20.13 -18.20 9.44
C ALA A 88 -19.86 -18.85 10.79
N LEU A 89 -18.89 -19.75 10.87
CA LEU A 89 -18.44 -20.41 12.10
C LEU A 89 -17.37 -19.64 12.87
N ASP A 90 -16.93 -18.48 12.38
CA ASP A 90 -15.77 -17.73 12.86
C ASP A 90 -14.46 -18.58 12.91
N ASN A 91 -14.38 -19.58 12.03
CA ASN A 91 -13.17 -20.41 11.88
C ASN A 91 -12.24 -19.77 10.86
N ARG A 92 -11.40 -18.85 11.33
CA ARG A 92 -10.53 -18.02 10.49
C ARG A 92 -9.48 -18.84 9.75
N ASP A 93 -8.89 -19.85 10.41
CA ASP A 93 -7.87 -20.69 9.79
C ASP A 93 -8.46 -21.46 8.60
N SER A 94 -9.64 -22.06 8.77
CA SER A 94 -10.32 -22.71 7.66
C SER A 94 -10.74 -21.74 6.56
N ALA A 95 -11.19 -20.53 6.90
CA ALA A 95 -11.55 -19.50 5.91
C ALA A 95 -10.32 -19.09 5.08
N LEU A 96 -9.17 -18.87 5.72
CA LEU A 96 -7.91 -18.56 5.03
C LEU A 96 -7.43 -19.72 4.14
N ASP A 97 -7.56 -20.96 4.60
CA ASP A 97 -7.22 -22.14 3.79
C ASP A 97 -8.07 -22.23 2.52
N PHE A 98 -9.39 -22.04 2.64
CA PHE A 98 -10.29 -22.02 1.47
C PHE A 98 -10.01 -20.83 0.55
N ALA A 99 -9.80 -19.64 1.10
CA ALA A 99 -9.50 -18.45 0.31
C ALA A 99 -8.21 -18.62 -0.50
N ARG A 100 -7.14 -19.11 0.14
CA ARG A 100 -5.84 -19.39 -0.51
C ARG A 100 -5.99 -20.42 -1.62
N ALA A 101 -6.69 -21.53 -1.35
CA ALA A 101 -6.88 -22.57 -2.33
C ALA A 101 -7.72 -22.11 -3.53
N LEU A 102 -8.78 -21.32 -3.32
CA LEU A 102 -9.57 -20.71 -4.40
C LEU A 102 -8.72 -19.76 -5.24
N GLY A 103 -7.97 -18.86 -4.63
CA GLY A 103 -7.11 -17.91 -5.36
C GLY A 103 -6.01 -18.61 -6.18
N HIS A 104 -5.46 -19.72 -5.65
CA HIS A 104 -4.46 -20.51 -6.38
C HIS A 104 -5.06 -21.31 -7.54
N GLN A 105 -6.25 -21.92 -7.35
CA GLN A 105 -6.86 -22.76 -8.38
C GLN A 105 -7.61 -21.96 -9.46
N PHE A 106 -8.11 -20.77 -9.12
CA PHE A 106 -8.92 -19.93 -10.00
C PHE A 106 -8.42 -18.46 -10.03
N PRO A 107 -7.14 -18.21 -10.36
CA PRO A 107 -6.49 -16.90 -10.17
C PRO A 107 -7.04 -15.78 -11.08
N GLN A 108 -7.74 -16.14 -12.17
CA GLN A 108 -8.30 -15.19 -13.13
C GLN A 108 -9.84 -15.23 -13.19
N ASP A 109 -10.48 -16.03 -12.33
CA ASP A 109 -11.94 -16.12 -12.29
C ASP A 109 -12.52 -14.89 -11.57
N PRO A 110 -13.28 -14.02 -12.29
CA PRO A 110 -13.76 -12.76 -11.71
C PRO A 110 -14.72 -12.95 -10.54
N GLU A 111 -15.51 -14.05 -10.53
CA GLU A 111 -16.41 -14.36 -9.44
C GLU A 111 -15.62 -14.75 -8.18
N ILE A 112 -14.58 -15.56 -8.34
CA ILE A 112 -13.70 -15.92 -7.21
C ILE A 112 -12.95 -14.72 -6.70
N LEU A 113 -12.39 -13.88 -7.56
CA LEU A 113 -11.71 -12.65 -7.15
C LEU A 113 -12.65 -11.74 -6.36
N PHE A 114 -13.89 -11.57 -6.81
CA PHE A 114 -14.91 -10.79 -6.09
C PHE A 114 -15.21 -11.38 -4.70
N ILE A 115 -15.41 -12.70 -4.62
CA ILE A 115 -15.66 -13.40 -3.34
C ILE A 115 -14.46 -13.22 -2.39
N LEU A 116 -13.23 -13.34 -2.90
CA LEU A 116 -12.02 -13.20 -2.10
C LEU A 116 -11.85 -11.78 -1.55
N VAL A 117 -12.17 -10.75 -2.34
CA VAL A 117 -12.16 -9.35 -1.85
C VAL A 117 -13.06 -9.21 -0.62
N HIS A 118 -14.29 -9.71 -0.68
CA HIS A 118 -15.22 -9.64 0.45
C HIS A 118 -14.79 -10.51 1.64
N ALA A 119 -14.26 -11.70 1.39
CA ALA A 119 -13.77 -12.57 2.45
C ALA A 119 -12.58 -11.97 3.20
N TYR A 120 -11.60 -11.41 2.50
CA TYR A 120 -10.46 -10.74 3.13
C TYR A 120 -10.87 -9.47 3.86
N SER A 121 -11.84 -8.72 3.34
CA SER A 121 -12.41 -7.54 4.02
C SER A 121 -13.09 -7.93 5.35
N ASP A 122 -13.89 -9.00 5.35
CA ASP A 122 -14.55 -9.52 6.57
C ASP A 122 -13.51 -9.99 7.61
N LEU A 123 -12.51 -10.77 7.19
CA LEU A 123 -11.42 -11.21 8.06
C LEU A 123 -10.61 -10.05 8.63
N SER A 124 -10.30 -9.05 7.81
CA SER A 124 -9.64 -7.81 8.24
C SER A 124 -10.45 -7.07 9.29
N SER A 125 -11.76 -6.89 9.04
CA SER A 125 -12.68 -6.21 9.96
C SER A 125 -12.78 -6.92 11.33
N ARG A 126 -12.85 -8.25 11.32
CA ARG A 126 -12.85 -9.05 12.56
C ARG A 126 -11.53 -8.92 13.33
N THR A 127 -10.41 -8.92 12.61
CA THR A 127 -9.08 -8.75 13.23
C THR A 127 -8.95 -7.35 13.86
N ALA A 128 -9.46 -6.32 13.18
CA ALA A 128 -9.52 -4.97 13.71
C ALA A 128 -10.37 -4.88 15.00
N GLN A 129 -11.53 -5.56 15.00
CA GLN A 129 -12.37 -5.65 16.20
C GLN A 129 -11.67 -6.37 17.36
N ASP A 130 -10.90 -7.42 17.07
CA ASP A 130 -10.12 -8.10 18.11
C ASP A 130 -9.02 -7.22 18.68
N LEU A 131 -8.32 -6.48 17.83
CA LEU A 131 -7.32 -5.50 18.26
C LEU A 131 -7.97 -4.48 19.21
N GLY A 132 -9.12 -3.91 18.81
CA GLY A 132 -9.85 -2.95 19.64
C GLY A 132 -10.37 -3.53 20.96
N ARG A 133 -10.70 -4.84 20.99
CA ARG A 133 -11.16 -5.51 22.23
C ARG A 133 -10.01 -5.91 23.15
N ASN A 134 -8.93 -6.43 22.58
CA ASN A 134 -7.85 -7.07 23.36
C ASN A 134 -6.76 -6.06 23.77
N ALA A 135 -6.56 -5.00 22.98
CA ALA A 135 -5.52 -4.00 23.25
C ALA A 135 -6.00 -2.58 22.87
N PRO A 136 -7.12 -2.07 23.47
CA PRO A 136 -7.78 -0.83 23.05
C PRO A 136 -6.90 0.41 23.19
N ARG A 137 -5.92 0.40 24.11
CA ARG A 137 -4.98 1.52 24.35
C ARG A 137 -3.63 1.34 23.69
N SER A 138 -3.48 0.35 22.82
CA SER A 138 -2.21 0.15 22.10
C SER A 138 -2.06 1.12 20.94
N VAL A 139 -0.83 1.50 20.63
CA VAL A 139 -0.51 2.32 19.45
C VAL A 139 -1.12 1.76 18.17
N PRO A 140 -1.06 0.43 17.88
CA PRO A 140 -1.73 -0.14 16.72
C PRO A 140 -3.25 0.05 16.70
N ALA A 141 -3.94 -0.03 17.86
CA ALA A 141 -5.39 0.16 17.93
C ALA A 141 -5.78 1.62 17.65
N HIS A 142 -5.10 2.57 18.26
CA HIS A 142 -5.30 4.00 18.02
C HIS A 142 -4.97 4.38 16.58
N LYS A 143 -3.86 3.84 16.03
CA LYS A 143 -3.48 4.05 14.62
C LYS A 143 -4.58 3.58 13.67
N LEU A 144 -5.10 2.36 13.86
CA LEU A 144 -6.17 1.81 13.04
C LEU A 144 -7.46 2.64 13.13
N ASN A 145 -7.80 3.14 14.33
CA ASN A 145 -8.94 4.03 14.53
C ASN A 145 -8.74 5.37 13.82
N ALA A 146 -7.56 5.98 13.95
CA ALA A 146 -7.23 7.23 13.26
C ALA A 146 -7.32 7.07 11.74
N GLU A 147 -6.78 6.00 11.16
CA GLU A 147 -6.86 5.70 9.73
C GLU A 147 -8.33 5.52 9.27
N ALA A 148 -9.16 4.87 10.06
CA ALA A 148 -10.59 4.72 9.77
C ALA A 148 -11.34 6.07 9.82
N LEU A 149 -10.99 6.94 10.75
CA LEU A 149 -11.53 8.30 10.84
C LEU A 149 -11.08 9.18 9.66
N GLU A 150 -9.82 9.06 9.23
CA GLU A 150 -9.32 9.73 8.02
C GLU A 150 -10.14 9.34 6.78
N MET A 151 -10.39 8.04 6.59
CA MET A 151 -11.20 7.54 5.45
C MET A 151 -12.64 8.06 5.47
N GLN A 152 -13.19 8.33 6.67
CA GLN A 152 -14.51 8.93 6.85
C GLN A 152 -14.50 10.47 6.69
N GLY A 153 -13.34 11.11 6.50
CA GLY A 153 -13.19 12.56 6.47
C GLY A 153 -13.34 13.24 7.83
N LYS A 154 -13.25 12.46 8.92
CA LYS A 154 -13.35 12.96 10.30
C LYS A 154 -12.00 13.43 10.81
N TRP A 155 -11.47 14.46 10.16
CA TRP A 155 -10.09 14.93 10.36
C TRP A 155 -9.75 15.33 11.80
N ASP A 156 -10.69 15.99 12.50
CA ASP A 156 -10.46 16.44 13.88
C ASP A 156 -10.47 15.29 14.88
N GLU A 157 -11.26 14.24 14.60
CA GLU A 157 -11.29 13.05 15.43
C GLU A 157 -10.01 12.22 15.21
N ALA A 158 -9.59 12.06 13.95
CA ALA A 158 -8.32 11.39 13.61
C ALA A 158 -7.11 12.10 14.23
N GLN A 159 -7.10 13.44 14.21
CA GLN A 159 -6.03 14.22 14.81
C GLN A 159 -5.93 13.96 16.32
N ARG A 160 -7.07 13.96 17.04
CA ARG A 160 -7.08 13.66 18.47
C ARG A 160 -6.53 12.28 18.78
N GLU A 161 -6.81 11.29 17.95
CA GLU A 161 -6.24 9.95 18.13
C GLU A 161 -4.70 9.96 18.03
N TYR A 162 -4.14 10.67 17.05
CA TYR A 162 -2.67 10.79 16.93
C TYR A 162 -2.08 11.62 18.07
N GLU A 163 -2.76 12.68 18.52
CA GLU A 163 -2.32 13.49 19.66
C GLU A 163 -2.33 12.66 20.96
N ASN A 164 -3.38 11.89 21.23
CA ASN A 164 -3.46 10.98 22.38
C ASN A 164 -2.32 9.94 22.35
N MET A 165 -2.01 9.37 21.16
CA MET A 165 -0.87 8.47 21.02
C MET A 165 0.45 9.14 21.38
N LEU A 166 0.66 10.38 20.94
CA LEU A 166 1.87 11.15 21.22
C LEU A 166 1.97 11.55 22.69
N GLU A 167 0.84 11.81 23.38
CA GLU A 167 0.83 12.06 24.82
C GLU A 167 1.23 10.82 25.63
N GLU A 168 0.73 9.64 25.24
CA GLU A 168 1.04 8.38 25.94
C GLU A 168 2.40 7.80 25.54
N HIS A 169 2.86 8.06 24.30
CA HIS A 169 4.04 7.47 23.68
C HIS A 169 4.88 8.49 22.88
N PRO A 170 5.44 9.52 23.54
CA PRO A 170 6.10 10.65 22.85
C PRO A 170 7.35 10.25 22.05
N ASP A 171 8.02 9.16 22.44
CA ASP A 171 9.30 8.72 21.86
C ASP A 171 9.13 7.62 20.79
N VAL A 172 7.89 7.29 20.39
CA VAL A 172 7.66 6.26 19.37
C VAL A 172 7.84 6.85 17.97
N PRO A 173 8.84 6.40 17.19
CA PRO A 173 9.06 6.88 15.83
C PRO A 173 7.84 6.61 14.92
N GLY A 174 7.62 7.51 13.99
CA GLY A 174 6.52 7.44 13.02
C GLY A 174 5.23 8.15 13.45
N LEU A 175 5.02 8.41 14.75
CA LEU A 175 3.77 9.06 15.21
C LEU A 175 3.71 10.53 14.79
N HIS A 176 4.79 11.26 14.92
CA HIS A 176 4.88 12.65 14.44
C HIS A 176 4.73 12.73 12.92
N PHE A 177 5.30 11.77 12.18
CA PHE A 177 5.11 11.67 10.74
C PHE A 177 3.63 11.47 10.37
N LEU A 178 2.92 10.57 11.06
CA LEU A 178 1.50 10.31 10.82
C LEU A 178 0.63 11.53 11.10
N LEU A 179 0.89 12.25 12.19
CA LEU A 179 0.18 13.49 12.50
C LEU A 179 0.45 14.58 11.46
N GLY A 180 1.72 14.78 11.08
CA GLY A 180 2.10 15.74 10.04
C GLY A 180 1.43 15.43 8.70
N ARG A 181 1.40 14.15 8.30
CA ARG A 181 0.72 13.66 7.11
C ARG A 181 -0.79 13.94 7.15
N LEU A 182 -1.44 13.61 8.26
CA LEU A 182 -2.87 13.90 8.48
C LEU A 182 -3.17 15.39 8.28
N LEU A 183 -2.37 16.26 8.89
CA LEU A 183 -2.56 17.71 8.81
C LEU A 183 -2.50 18.22 7.36
N LEU A 184 -1.60 17.68 6.54
CA LEU A 184 -1.48 18.03 5.12
C LEU A 184 -2.55 17.38 4.24
N SER A 185 -3.14 16.27 4.67
CA SER A 185 -4.17 15.53 3.90
C SER A 185 -5.55 16.17 3.97
N ARG A 186 -5.76 17.11 4.89
CA ARG A 186 -7.02 17.85 5.03
C ARG A 186 -7.35 18.63 3.75
N PRO A 187 -8.63 18.76 3.40
CA PRO A 187 -9.05 19.66 2.34
C PRO A 187 -8.63 21.10 2.70
N GLU A 188 -7.88 21.75 1.81
CA GLU A 188 -7.47 23.16 1.94
C GLU A 188 -6.81 23.49 3.30
N PRO A 189 -5.71 22.84 3.67
CA PRO A 189 -5.02 23.17 4.91
C PRO A 189 -4.55 24.61 4.88
N GLY A 190 -4.97 25.40 5.85
CA GLY A 190 -4.52 26.77 6.01
C GLY A 190 -3.02 26.87 6.36
N PRO A 191 -2.40 28.05 6.24
CA PRO A 191 -0.98 28.23 6.50
C PRO A 191 -0.53 27.81 7.90
N GLU A 192 -1.39 27.98 8.90
CA GLU A 192 -1.11 27.56 10.30
C GLU A 192 -1.05 26.03 10.43
N VAL A 193 -1.93 25.32 9.70
CA VAL A 193 -1.95 23.85 9.68
C VAL A 193 -0.71 23.32 8.96
N ALA A 194 -0.32 23.94 7.87
CA ALA A 194 0.91 23.60 7.14
C ALA A 194 2.16 23.83 8.01
N ALA A 195 2.23 24.98 8.71
CA ALA A 195 3.34 25.26 9.62
C ALA A 195 3.43 24.24 10.76
N ARG A 196 2.29 23.84 11.32
CA ARG A 196 2.23 22.77 12.33
C ARG A 196 2.68 21.43 11.77
N ALA A 197 2.25 21.07 10.56
CA ALA A 197 2.70 19.84 9.90
C ALA A 197 4.23 19.83 9.71
N LYS A 198 4.83 20.97 9.29
CA LYS A 198 6.29 21.12 9.18
C LYS A 198 6.97 20.83 10.53
N GLN A 199 6.43 21.36 11.63
CA GLN A 199 6.98 21.10 12.96
C GLN A 199 6.91 19.62 13.34
N GLU A 200 5.79 18.94 13.02
CA GLU A 200 5.66 17.52 13.31
C GLU A 200 6.67 16.68 12.52
N PHE A 201 6.91 16.96 11.25
CA PHE A 201 7.98 16.27 10.48
C PHE A 201 9.38 16.57 11.01
N GLN A 202 9.62 17.78 11.51
CA GLN A 202 10.91 18.11 12.14
C GLN A 202 11.13 17.36 13.46
N LYS A 203 10.07 17.18 14.28
CA LYS A 203 10.12 16.34 15.48
C LYS A 203 10.36 14.88 15.13
N GLU A 204 9.71 14.38 14.08
CA GLU A 204 9.95 13.02 13.61
C GLU A 204 11.43 12.80 13.30
N LEU A 205 12.08 13.73 12.58
CA LEU A 205 13.50 13.62 12.26
C LEU A 205 14.45 13.77 13.46
N GLN A 206 13.96 14.32 14.59
CA GLN A 206 14.71 14.30 15.85
C GLN A 206 14.69 12.91 16.50
N LEU A 207 13.57 12.18 16.37
CA LEU A 207 13.39 10.82 16.88
C LEU A 207 13.96 9.77 15.93
N ASP A 208 13.66 9.90 14.65
CA ASP A 208 14.12 9.02 13.57
C ASP A 208 14.76 9.82 12.43
N PRO A 209 16.08 10.09 12.52
CA PRO A 209 16.82 10.75 11.45
C PRO A 209 16.90 9.94 10.13
N GLN A 210 16.46 8.67 10.14
CA GLN A 210 16.45 7.80 8.95
C GLN A 210 15.11 7.84 8.21
N ASN A 211 14.15 8.63 8.64
CA ASN A 211 12.84 8.73 8.00
C ASN A 211 12.93 9.48 6.66
N ALA A 212 13.15 8.72 5.57
CA ALA A 212 13.21 9.28 4.21
C ALA A 212 11.90 9.97 3.80
N GLY A 213 10.76 9.49 4.29
CA GLY A 213 9.44 10.09 4.03
C GLY A 213 9.31 11.49 4.64
N ALA A 214 9.78 11.69 5.87
CA ALA A 214 9.77 13.00 6.53
C ALA A 214 10.69 14.00 5.80
N GLU A 215 11.89 13.58 5.40
CA GLU A 215 12.78 14.38 4.57
C GLU A 215 12.13 14.75 3.22
N PHE A 216 11.48 13.79 2.57
CA PHE A 216 10.80 14.05 1.31
C PHE A 216 9.66 15.08 1.46
N VAL A 217 8.82 14.95 2.47
CA VAL A 217 7.70 15.89 2.67
C VAL A 217 8.19 17.28 3.02
N LEU A 218 9.22 17.43 3.86
CA LEU A 218 9.85 18.72 4.14
C LEU A 218 10.43 19.34 2.87
N GLY A 219 11.05 18.53 2.01
CA GLY A 219 11.51 18.97 0.70
C GLY A 219 10.39 19.48 -0.20
N GLU A 220 9.24 18.78 -0.23
CA GLU A 220 8.07 19.21 -1.00
C GLU A 220 7.48 20.53 -0.46
N MET A 221 7.43 20.71 0.86
CA MET A 221 7.00 21.97 1.49
C MET A 221 7.92 23.14 1.09
N ALA A 222 9.24 22.96 1.19
CA ALA A 222 10.21 23.96 0.78
C ALA A 222 10.11 24.26 -0.73
N ARG A 223 9.90 23.23 -1.56
CA ARG A 223 9.71 23.37 -3.01
C ARG A 223 8.49 24.23 -3.35
N GLN A 224 7.37 24.05 -2.63
CA GLN A 224 6.14 24.85 -2.83
C GLN A 224 6.37 26.33 -2.49
N GLU A 225 7.19 26.60 -1.50
CA GLU A 225 7.60 27.94 -1.10
C GLU A 225 8.73 28.49 -2.01
N SER A 226 9.16 27.73 -3.03
CA SER A 226 10.27 28.06 -3.92
C SER A 226 11.62 28.24 -3.19
N GLN A 227 11.75 27.62 -2.02
CA GLN A 227 12.99 27.58 -1.22
C GLN A 227 13.89 26.46 -1.75
N TRP A 228 14.45 26.67 -2.95
CA TRP A 228 15.12 25.62 -3.73
C TRP A 228 16.30 24.97 -2.99
N ASP A 229 17.12 25.74 -2.27
CA ASP A 229 18.27 25.19 -1.55
C ASP A 229 17.83 24.29 -0.37
N GLU A 230 16.78 24.66 0.36
CA GLU A 230 16.20 23.85 1.44
C GLU A 230 15.59 22.59 0.84
N ALA A 231 14.83 22.71 -0.25
CA ALA A 231 14.24 21.56 -0.95
C ALA A 231 15.32 20.57 -1.43
N ILE A 232 16.38 21.05 -2.07
CA ILE A 232 17.52 20.23 -2.53
C ILE A 232 18.19 19.52 -1.36
N ALA A 233 18.38 20.19 -0.23
CA ALA A 233 18.99 19.59 0.95
C ALA A 233 18.14 18.43 1.49
N HIS A 234 16.82 18.61 1.62
CA HIS A 234 15.89 17.58 2.08
C HIS A 234 15.80 16.42 1.10
N PHE A 235 15.59 16.67 -0.20
CA PHE A 235 15.52 15.60 -1.20
C PHE A 235 16.84 14.83 -1.34
N SER A 236 17.98 15.52 -1.20
CA SER A 236 19.30 14.86 -1.19
C SER A 236 19.45 13.90 0.00
N ARG A 237 18.88 14.22 1.15
CA ARG A 237 18.84 13.28 2.29
C ARG A 237 17.88 12.13 2.03
N ALA A 238 16.67 12.42 1.55
CA ALA A 238 15.69 11.40 1.22
C ALA A 238 16.23 10.35 0.24
N THR A 239 16.92 10.77 -0.84
CA THR A 239 17.52 9.86 -1.84
C THR A 239 18.69 9.04 -1.31
N LYS A 240 19.40 9.53 -0.28
CA LYS A 240 20.47 8.77 0.40
C LYS A 240 19.91 7.75 1.37
N LEU A 241 18.82 8.08 2.07
CA LEU A 241 18.16 7.21 3.04
C LEU A 241 17.39 6.08 2.33
N ASP A 242 16.72 6.40 1.24
CA ASP A 242 16.04 5.41 0.40
C ASP A 242 16.46 5.55 -1.07
N PRO A 243 17.43 4.75 -1.54
CA PRO A 243 17.86 4.74 -2.94
C PRO A 243 16.80 4.24 -3.93
N THR A 244 15.68 3.70 -3.45
CA THR A 244 14.55 3.23 -4.28
C THR A 244 13.43 4.25 -4.40
N PHE A 245 13.53 5.38 -3.73
CA PHE A 245 12.51 6.43 -3.69
C PHE A 245 12.55 7.30 -4.98
N ALA A 246 11.94 6.78 -6.05
CA ALA A 246 11.95 7.41 -7.37
C ALA A 246 11.47 8.87 -7.37
N ASP A 247 10.40 9.18 -6.62
CA ASP A 247 9.83 10.53 -6.54
C ASP A 247 10.80 11.52 -5.88
N ALA A 248 11.60 11.07 -4.90
CA ALA A 248 12.62 11.90 -4.27
C ALA A 248 13.74 12.26 -5.26
N PHE A 249 14.17 11.32 -6.11
CA PHE A 249 15.14 11.61 -7.18
C PHE A 249 14.57 12.58 -8.21
N MET A 250 13.31 12.43 -8.59
CA MET A 250 12.65 13.36 -9.53
C MET A 250 12.54 14.76 -8.93
N SER A 251 12.08 14.88 -7.67
CA SER A 251 11.92 16.18 -6.98
C SER A 251 13.28 16.86 -6.73
N LEU A 252 14.32 16.08 -6.41
CA LEU A 252 15.70 16.60 -6.32
C LEU A 252 16.13 17.19 -7.64
N GLY A 253 16.00 16.42 -8.73
CA GLY A 253 16.40 16.87 -10.06
C GLY A 253 15.61 18.09 -10.53
N PHE A 254 14.30 18.10 -10.30
CA PHE A 254 13.45 19.27 -10.59
C PHE A 254 13.93 20.52 -9.82
N SER A 255 14.17 20.40 -8.51
CA SER A 255 14.61 21.52 -7.67
C SER A 255 15.95 22.05 -8.10
N LEU A 256 16.89 21.18 -8.52
CA LEU A 256 18.18 21.56 -9.07
C LEU A 256 18.05 22.31 -10.41
N VAL A 257 17.14 21.86 -11.29
CA VAL A 257 16.82 22.57 -12.55
C VAL A 257 16.23 23.94 -12.26
N ALA A 258 15.29 24.06 -11.31
CA ALA A 258 14.68 25.31 -10.91
C ALA A 258 15.71 26.29 -10.30
N ALA A 259 16.67 25.77 -9.52
CA ALA A 259 17.81 26.50 -8.98
C ALA A 259 18.90 26.80 -10.05
N LYS A 260 18.71 26.37 -11.30
CA LYS A 260 19.68 26.50 -12.42
C LYS A 260 21.01 25.75 -12.20
N ARG A 261 21.03 24.76 -11.31
CA ARG A 261 22.17 23.87 -11.01
C ARG A 261 22.12 22.66 -11.93
N TYR A 262 22.23 22.91 -13.26
CA TYR A 262 21.90 21.93 -14.31
C TYR A 262 22.82 20.71 -14.31
N GLU A 263 24.13 20.89 -14.09
CA GLU A 263 25.11 19.80 -14.02
C GLU A 263 24.78 18.83 -12.91
N GLU A 264 24.38 19.34 -11.75
CA GLU A 264 24.03 18.56 -10.58
C GLU A 264 22.66 17.87 -10.73
N ALA A 265 21.78 18.40 -11.58
CA ALA A 265 20.46 17.83 -11.83
C ALA A 265 20.53 16.54 -12.66
N ILE A 266 21.54 16.36 -13.51
CA ILE A 266 21.63 15.22 -14.44
C ILE A 266 21.66 13.88 -13.72
N PRO A 267 22.53 13.61 -12.72
CA PRO A 267 22.59 12.30 -12.08
C PRO A 267 21.26 11.86 -11.42
N PRO A 268 20.62 12.67 -10.57
CA PRO A 268 19.34 12.26 -9.95
C PRO A 268 18.22 12.07 -11.00
N LEU A 269 18.16 12.90 -12.05
CA LEU A 269 17.17 12.75 -13.10
C LEU A 269 17.38 11.48 -13.92
N GLN A 270 18.63 11.08 -14.17
CA GLN A 270 18.93 9.79 -14.81
C GLN A 270 18.48 8.60 -13.95
N VAL A 271 18.56 8.71 -12.61
CA VAL A 271 18.00 7.71 -11.72
C VAL A 271 16.48 7.70 -11.82
N ALA A 272 15.83 8.86 -11.73
CA ALA A 272 14.37 8.99 -11.82
C ALA A 272 13.82 8.39 -13.13
N VAL A 273 14.43 8.70 -14.28
CA VAL A 273 14.05 8.16 -15.59
C VAL A 273 14.21 6.65 -15.67
N ARG A 274 15.27 6.07 -15.07
CA ARG A 274 15.42 4.60 -15.03
C ARG A 274 14.35 3.91 -14.19
N MET A 275 13.93 4.54 -13.10
CA MET A 275 12.92 3.99 -12.20
C MET A 275 11.50 4.19 -12.73
N GLN A 276 11.25 5.32 -13.39
CA GLN A 276 9.93 5.74 -13.88
C GLN A 276 10.02 6.04 -15.37
N GLN A 277 10.22 5.02 -16.19
CA GLN A 277 10.45 5.14 -17.64
C GLN A 277 9.29 5.77 -18.42
N ASP A 278 8.08 5.72 -17.84
CA ASP A 278 6.88 6.28 -18.44
C ASP A 278 6.49 7.66 -17.86
N ASN A 279 7.39 8.30 -17.07
CA ASN A 279 7.14 9.60 -16.48
C ASN A 279 7.62 10.72 -17.42
N PRO A 280 6.73 11.43 -18.14
CA PRO A 280 7.13 12.47 -19.08
C PRO A 280 7.82 13.66 -18.41
N SER A 281 7.51 13.95 -17.14
CA SER A 281 8.13 15.04 -16.39
C SER A 281 9.59 14.77 -16.05
N ALA A 282 9.95 13.51 -15.75
CA ALA A 282 11.34 13.12 -15.50
C ALA A 282 12.19 13.29 -16.77
N HIS A 283 11.70 12.80 -17.93
CA HIS A 283 12.36 12.98 -19.23
C HIS A 283 12.49 14.45 -19.62
N TYR A 284 11.45 15.26 -19.40
CA TYR A 284 11.48 16.69 -19.68
C TYR A 284 12.57 17.40 -18.87
N ASN A 285 12.63 17.19 -17.56
CA ASN A 285 13.60 17.85 -16.70
C ASN A 285 15.03 17.40 -17.01
N LEU A 286 15.25 16.12 -17.34
CA LEU A 286 16.53 15.61 -17.78
C LEU A 286 16.96 16.28 -19.10
N ALA A 287 16.05 16.37 -20.08
CA ALA A 287 16.31 17.03 -21.33
C ALA A 287 16.68 18.51 -21.15
N VAL A 288 15.99 19.23 -20.27
CA VAL A 288 16.32 20.61 -19.93
C VAL A 288 17.73 20.72 -19.34
N ALA A 289 18.07 19.89 -18.36
CA ALA A 289 19.39 19.89 -17.73
C ALA A 289 20.50 19.58 -18.75
N LEU A 290 20.33 18.56 -19.60
CA LEU A 290 21.26 18.18 -20.67
C LEU A 290 21.41 19.30 -21.70
N SER A 291 20.34 19.94 -22.11
CA SER A 291 20.37 21.04 -23.07
C SER A 291 21.14 22.25 -22.54
N ARG A 292 20.91 22.57 -21.26
CA ARG A 292 21.58 23.72 -20.60
C ARG A 292 23.09 23.50 -20.34
N THR A 293 23.50 22.22 -20.27
CA THR A 293 24.90 21.81 -20.12
C THR A 293 25.61 21.53 -21.45
N GLY A 294 24.95 21.81 -22.59
CA GLY A 294 25.53 21.67 -23.94
C GLY A 294 25.43 20.27 -24.54
N LYS A 295 24.84 19.30 -23.85
CA LYS A 295 24.62 17.89 -24.31
C LYS A 295 23.38 17.76 -25.19
N LYS A 296 23.39 18.47 -26.33
CA LYS A 296 22.23 18.70 -27.20
C LYS A 296 21.64 17.37 -27.75
N ASP A 297 22.49 16.45 -28.20
CA ASP A 297 22.04 15.18 -28.80
C ASP A 297 21.35 14.27 -27.76
N GLU A 298 21.84 14.26 -26.52
CA GLU A 298 21.21 13.54 -25.42
C GLU A 298 19.87 14.20 -25.04
N ALA A 299 19.84 15.53 -24.97
CA ALA A 299 18.63 16.29 -24.67
C ALA A 299 17.51 16.02 -25.69
N GLU A 300 17.84 16.00 -26.99
CA GLU A 300 16.85 15.74 -28.04
C GLU A 300 16.22 14.34 -27.93
N LYS A 301 17.01 13.33 -27.55
CA LYS A 301 16.49 11.97 -27.30
C LYS A 301 15.47 11.98 -26.15
N GLU A 302 15.80 12.64 -25.04
CA GLU A 302 14.90 12.73 -23.87
C GLU A 302 13.63 13.54 -24.20
N PHE A 303 13.73 14.63 -24.96
CA PHE A 303 12.56 15.36 -25.45
C PHE A 303 11.70 14.53 -26.39
N ALA A 304 12.29 13.68 -27.24
CA ALA A 304 11.53 12.80 -28.12
C ALA A 304 10.73 11.74 -27.32
N ILE A 305 11.34 11.19 -26.26
CA ILE A 305 10.64 10.24 -25.37
C ILE A 305 9.48 10.97 -24.66
N GLN A 306 9.74 12.13 -24.10
CA GLN A 306 8.72 12.94 -23.41
C GLN A 306 7.53 13.23 -24.32
N ARG A 307 7.76 13.68 -25.59
CA ARG A 307 6.70 13.96 -26.57
C ARG A 307 5.86 12.71 -26.84
N ARG A 308 6.50 11.55 -27.05
CA ARG A 308 5.82 10.28 -27.28
C ARG A 308 4.93 9.87 -26.10
N LEU A 309 5.44 9.98 -24.86
CA LEU A 309 4.69 9.64 -23.64
C LEU A 309 3.47 10.55 -23.46
N THR A 310 3.64 11.86 -23.72
CA THR A 310 2.54 12.83 -23.63
C THR A 310 1.46 12.59 -24.68
N GLN A 311 1.83 12.22 -25.91
CA GLN A 311 0.88 11.90 -26.98
C GLN A 311 0.08 10.64 -26.67
N ASN A 312 0.72 9.61 -26.12
CA ASN A 312 0.03 8.36 -25.75
C ASN A 312 -0.90 8.52 -24.53
N SER A 313 -0.70 9.56 -23.75
CA SER A 313 -1.54 9.86 -22.57
C SER A 313 -2.75 10.76 -22.90
N ALA A 314 -2.81 11.32 -24.10
CA ALA A 314 -3.96 12.09 -24.55
C ALA A 314 -5.15 11.13 -24.85
N PRO A 315 -6.37 11.41 -24.37
CA PRO A 315 -7.54 10.61 -24.71
C PRO A 315 -7.73 10.64 -26.22
N ASP A 316 -7.92 9.48 -26.82
CA ASP A 316 -8.23 9.31 -28.24
C ASP A 316 -9.62 9.94 -28.52
N GLU A 317 -9.63 11.22 -28.94
CA GLU A 317 -10.85 11.93 -29.31
C GLU A 317 -11.54 11.36 -30.57
N SER A 318 -10.89 10.41 -31.28
CA SER A 318 -11.44 9.78 -32.47
C SER A 318 -12.51 8.70 -32.19
N LYS A 319 -12.79 8.39 -30.92
CA LYS A 319 -13.82 7.40 -30.51
C LYS A 319 -15.14 8.03 -30.07
N LYS A 320 -15.38 9.29 -30.40
CA LYS A 320 -16.68 9.95 -30.25
C LYS A 320 -17.33 10.15 -31.61
N GLU A 321 -17.72 9.07 -32.28
CA GLU A 321 -18.75 9.04 -33.32
C GLU A 321 -19.68 7.85 -33.08
#